data_ed4d9d6ca846d55d41746cfb178c6053
#
_entry.id   ed4d9d6ca846d55d41746cfb178c6053
#
_cell.length_a   1.000
_cell.length_b   1.000
_cell.length_c   1.000
_cell.angle_alpha   90.00
_cell.angle_beta   90.00
_cell.angle_gamma   90.00
#
_symmetry.space_group_name_H-M   'P 1'
#
loop_
_entity.id
_entity.type
_entity.pdbx_description
1 polymer ?
#
loop_
_entity_poly.entity_id
_entity_poly.type
_entity_poly.pdbx_seq_one_letter_code
_entity_poly.pdbx_strand_id
1 'polypeptide(L)'
;MKRLLLWLGVFGALASAQSYQVVDARGKAVEVRSVERIVSLDGITTEILFALGVGEKVVGRDDSSYYPPEAQRLPSVGYQFRLSAEGILSLKPTLVIGREDVRPKEVVEQLERAGVAVVLVPATPSVEGAKAKIRTVAQAVGRVEQGEALVRALERDLLLLKAFQAQHAPKGRLKALFLYLRSPGTTYGCGEGSTPVGEMALAGC
;
A
#
# COMPACT_ATOMS: atom_id res chain seq x y z
N MET A 1 -67.69 8.43 -9.68
CA MET A 1 -66.52 8.63 -8.81
C MET A 1 -65.40 7.71 -9.30
N LYS A 2 -64.47 8.22 -10.12
CA LYS A 2 -63.35 7.46 -10.69
C LYS A 2 -62.10 7.67 -9.79
N ARG A 3 -61.64 6.61 -9.13
CA ARG A 3 -60.38 6.64 -8.34
C ARG A 3 -59.19 6.45 -9.27
N LEU A 4 -58.37 7.48 -9.42
CA LEU A 4 -57.11 7.49 -10.14
C LEU A 4 -56.03 6.95 -9.19
N LEU A 5 -55.54 5.73 -9.44
CA LEU A 5 -54.38 5.15 -8.73
C LEU A 5 -53.13 5.67 -9.40
N LEU A 6 -52.40 6.59 -8.70
CA LEU A 6 -51.04 6.98 -9.07
C LEU A 6 -50.09 5.86 -8.68
N TRP A 7 -49.49 5.22 -9.68
CA TRP A 7 -48.31 4.37 -9.50
C TRP A 7 -47.06 5.26 -9.40
N LEU A 8 -46.52 5.43 -8.20
CA LEU A 8 -45.17 5.98 -8.03
C LEU A 8 -44.14 4.87 -8.34
N GLY A 9 -43.59 4.90 -9.55
CA GLY A 9 -42.44 4.08 -9.91
C GLY A 9 -41.21 4.59 -9.19
N VAL A 10 -40.73 3.84 -8.20
CA VAL A 10 -39.40 4.06 -7.59
C VAL A 10 -38.38 3.61 -8.62
N PHE A 11 -37.84 4.54 -9.39
CA PHE A 11 -36.64 4.32 -10.18
C PHE A 11 -35.43 4.28 -9.20
N GLY A 12 -35.11 3.08 -8.74
CA GLY A 12 -33.82 2.83 -8.10
C GLY A 12 -32.70 3.04 -9.12
N ALA A 13 -32.00 4.16 -9.04
CA ALA A 13 -30.77 4.35 -9.78
C ALA A 13 -29.77 3.28 -9.31
N LEU A 14 -29.57 2.24 -10.11
CA LEU A 14 -28.42 1.35 -10.00
C LEU A 14 -27.20 2.24 -10.29
N ALA A 15 -26.51 2.68 -9.25
CA ALA A 15 -25.19 3.28 -9.36
C ALA A 15 -24.28 2.18 -9.91
N SER A 16 -24.07 2.18 -11.22
CA SER A 16 -23.07 1.36 -11.89
C SER A 16 -21.70 1.77 -11.30
N ALA A 17 -21.09 0.92 -10.52
CA ALA A 17 -19.73 1.13 -10.06
C ALA A 17 -18.85 1.27 -11.30
N GLN A 18 -18.37 2.49 -11.55
CA GLN A 18 -17.58 2.80 -12.73
C GLN A 18 -16.19 2.19 -12.52
N SER A 19 -15.87 1.15 -13.33
CA SER A 19 -14.51 0.59 -13.33
C SER A 19 -13.52 1.60 -13.88
N TYR A 20 -12.29 1.56 -13.38
CA TYR A 20 -11.19 2.40 -13.86
C TYR A 20 -9.91 1.59 -13.95
N GLN A 21 -8.94 2.09 -14.73
CA GLN A 21 -7.65 1.43 -14.92
C GLN A 21 -6.55 2.11 -14.11
N VAL A 22 -5.69 1.29 -13.55
CA VAL A 22 -4.48 1.71 -12.83
C VAL A 22 -3.27 1.04 -13.47
N VAL A 23 -2.26 1.81 -13.84
CA VAL A 23 -0.99 1.25 -14.29
C VAL A 23 -0.15 0.92 -13.05
N ASP A 24 0.14 -0.34 -12.85
CA ASP A 24 0.90 -0.82 -11.70
C ASP A 24 2.42 -0.79 -11.92
N ALA A 25 3.21 -1.19 -10.91
CA ALA A 25 4.67 -1.18 -10.98
C ALA A 25 5.25 -2.10 -12.08
N ARG A 26 4.47 -3.05 -12.61
CA ARG A 26 4.85 -3.89 -13.76
C ARG A 26 4.61 -3.21 -15.11
N GLY A 27 4.04 -1.99 -15.12
CA GLY A 27 3.54 -1.35 -16.35
C GLY A 27 2.24 -1.96 -16.86
N LYS A 28 1.58 -2.82 -16.09
CA LYS A 28 0.31 -3.48 -16.44
C LYS A 28 -0.86 -2.57 -16.10
N ALA A 29 -1.77 -2.36 -17.07
CA ALA A 29 -3.06 -1.75 -16.81
C ALA A 29 -3.97 -2.75 -16.11
N VAL A 30 -4.34 -2.46 -14.86
CA VAL A 30 -5.22 -3.28 -14.02
C VAL A 30 -6.59 -2.61 -13.94
N GLU A 31 -7.64 -3.33 -14.35
CA GLU A 31 -9.02 -2.85 -14.20
C GLU A 31 -9.48 -3.06 -12.75
N VAL A 32 -9.78 -1.96 -12.05
CA VAL A 32 -10.34 -1.98 -10.70
C VAL A 32 -11.84 -1.73 -10.79
N ARG A 33 -12.63 -2.74 -10.45
CA ARG A 33 -14.11 -2.71 -10.51
C ARG A 33 -14.75 -2.41 -9.17
N SER A 34 -14.06 -2.71 -8.07
CA SER A 34 -14.55 -2.50 -6.72
C SER A 34 -13.41 -2.41 -5.73
N VAL A 35 -13.55 -1.54 -4.74
CA VAL A 35 -12.62 -1.35 -3.63
C VAL A 35 -13.26 -1.70 -2.28
N GLU A 36 -14.34 -2.45 -2.28
CA GLU A 36 -15.10 -2.75 -1.05
C GLU A 36 -14.41 -3.76 -0.14
N ARG A 37 -13.54 -4.61 -0.68
CA ARG A 37 -12.82 -5.63 0.08
C ARG A 37 -11.35 -5.66 -0.37
N ILE A 38 -10.51 -4.97 0.38
CA ILE A 38 -9.08 -4.81 0.07
C ILE A 38 -8.26 -5.78 0.93
N VAL A 39 -7.34 -6.50 0.31
CA VAL A 39 -6.27 -7.20 1.03
C VAL A 39 -4.95 -6.50 0.75
N SER A 40 -4.25 -6.12 1.82
CA SER A 40 -2.93 -5.49 1.75
C SER A 40 -1.83 -6.51 2.05
N LEU A 41 -0.82 -6.59 1.18
CA LEU A 41 0.28 -7.54 1.27
C LEU A 41 1.62 -6.89 1.67
N ASP A 42 1.57 -5.71 2.30
CA ASP A 42 2.77 -4.95 2.68
C ASP A 42 2.41 -3.91 3.76
N GLY A 43 3.21 -3.83 4.82
CA GLY A 43 2.96 -2.92 5.95
C GLY A 43 2.82 -1.46 5.53
N ILE A 44 3.72 -0.97 4.66
CA ILE A 44 3.66 0.43 4.18
C ILE A 44 2.39 0.66 3.35
N THR A 45 1.99 -0.30 2.52
CA THR A 45 0.73 -0.23 1.76
C THR A 45 -0.47 -0.17 2.71
N THR A 46 -0.45 -0.95 3.78
CA THR A 46 -1.50 -0.89 4.82
C THR A 46 -1.59 0.50 5.44
N GLU A 47 -0.47 1.08 5.84
CA GLU A 47 -0.42 2.44 6.40
C GLU A 47 -1.00 3.49 5.43
N ILE A 48 -0.63 3.41 4.16
CA ILE A 48 -1.14 4.33 3.12
C ILE A 48 -2.66 4.17 2.97
N LEU A 49 -3.21 2.95 2.96
CA LEU A 49 -4.64 2.71 2.86
C LEU A 49 -5.42 3.35 4.01
N PHE A 50 -4.90 3.22 5.24
CA PHE A 50 -5.51 3.87 6.40
C PHE A 50 -5.38 5.39 6.34
N ALA A 51 -4.22 5.92 5.94
CA ALA A 51 -4.01 7.36 5.76
C ALA A 51 -4.89 7.97 4.66
N LEU A 52 -5.25 7.20 3.63
CA LEU A 52 -6.19 7.58 2.59
C LEU A 52 -7.67 7.49 3.02
N GLY A 53 -7.96 7.06 4.26
CA GLY A 53 -9.30 6.95 4.81
C GLY A 53 -10.11 5.78 4.25
N VAL A 54 -9.45 4.70 3.78
CA VAL A 54 -10.11 3.49 3.30
C VAL A 54 -9.80 2.26 4.16
N GLY A 55 -9.28 2.46 5.36
CA GLY A 55 -8.91 1.38 6.28
C GLY A 55 -10.06 0.44 6.63
N GLU A 56 -11.29 0.94 6.70
CA GLU A 56 -12.51 0.14 6.94
C GLU A 56 -12.81 -0.88 5.84
N LYS A 57 -12.27 -0.67 4.62
CA LYS A 57 -12.40 -1.58 3.49
C LYS A 57 -11.30 -2.65 3.44
N VAL A 58 -10.31 -2.54 4.31
CA VAL A 58 -9.23 -3.54 4.41
C VAL A 58 -9.75 -4.73 5.20
N VAL A 59 -9.84 -5.88 4.55
CA VAL A 59 -10.37 -7.13 5.14
C VAL A 59 -9.30 -8.14 5.50
N GLY A 60 -8.05 -7.89 5.13
CA GLY A 60 -6.91 -8.72 5.46
C GLY A 60 -5.59 -8.00 5.20
N ARG A 61 -4.57 -8.40 5.95
CA ARG A 61 -3.25 -7.80 5.93
C ARG A 61 -2.15 -8.87 5.94
N ASP A 62 -0.95 -8.50 5.55
CA ASP A 62 0.22 -9.35 5.75
C ASP A 62 0.78 -9.24 7.19
N ASP A 63 1.70 -10.14 7.54
CA ASP A 63 2.30 -10.19 8.89
C ASP A 63 3.14 -8.94 9.23
N SER A 64 3.60 -8.15 8.25
CA SER A 64 4.38 -6.93 8.48
C SER A 64 3.53 -5.69 8.77
N SER A 65 2.23 -5.79 8.66
CA SER A 65 1.27 -4.69 8.84
C SER A 65 0.94 -4.46 10.32
N TYR A 66 1.86 -3.82 11.04
CA TYR A 66 1.71 -3.52 12.48
C TYR A 66 1.06 -2.18 12.77
N TYR A 67 1.04 -1.27 11.81
CA TYR A 67 0.51 0.08 11.96
C TYR A 67 -0.52 0.38 10.86
N PRO A 68 -1.59 1.14 11.17
CA PRO A 68 -1.96 1.62 12.50
C PRO A 68 -2.46 0.47 13.41
N PRO A 69 -2.67 0.69 14.73
CA PRO A 69 -3.08 -0.37 15.65
C PRO A 69 -4.35 -1.10 15.24
N GLU A 70 -5.25 -0.44 14.52
CA GLU A 70 -6.50 -1.01 13.98
C GLU A 70 -6.20 -2.13 12.97
N ALA A 71 -5.13 -2.00 12.20
CA ALA A 71 -4.72 -3.01 11.22
C ALA A 71 -4.38 -4.35 11.89
N GLN A 72 -3.85 -4.33 13.12
CA GLN A 72 -3.49 -5.57 13.84
C GLN A 72 -4.69 -6.46 14.17
N ARG A 73 -5.90 -5.91 14.17
CA ARG A 73 -7.15 -6.67 14.41
C ARG A 73 -7.65 -7.41 13.17
N LEU A 74 -7.08 -7.10 11.99
CA LEU A 74 -7.47 -7.73 10.73
C LEU A 74 -6.83 -9.12 10.61
N PRO A 75 -7.51 -10.07 9.95
CA PRO A 75 -6.95 -11.37 9.63
C PRO A 75 -5.61 -11.25 8.90
N SER A 76 -4.61 -12.02 9.33
CA SER A 76 -3.35 -12.13 8.60
C SER A 76 -3.48 -13.16 7.48
N VAL A 77 -2.92 -12.82 6.31
CA VAL A 77 -2.77 -13.73 5.16
C VAL A 77 -1.35 -14.30 5.05
N GLY A 78 -0.54 -14.13 6.10
CA GLY A 78 0.85 -14.57 6.15
C GLY A 78 1.84 -13.47 5.77
N TYR A 79 3.11 -13.84 5.70
CA TYR A 79 4.20 -12.91 5.39
C TYR A 79 4.35 -12.73 3.87
N GLN A 80 4.57 -11.50 3.43
CA GLN A 80 4.63 -11.11 2.01
C GLN A 80 5.58 -11.93 1.11
N PHE A 81 6.51 -12.68 1.68
CA PHE A 81 7.39 -13.61 0.96
C PHE A 81 7.01 -15.09 1.13
N ARG A 82 5.87 -15.39 1.74
CA ARG A 82 5.33 -16.74 1.97
C ARG A 82 3.80 -16.75 1.92
N LEU A 83 3.23 -16.17 0.88
CA LEU A 83 1.79 -16.05 0.72
C LEU A 83 1.15 -17.33 0.18
N SER A 84 -0.15 -17.49 0.46
CA SER A 84 -1.03 -18.49 -0.14
C SER A 84 -2.19 -17.80 -0.83
N ALA A 85 -2.44 -18.14 -2.10
CA ALA A 85 -3.59 -17.63 -2.82
C ALA A 85 -4.91 -18.06 -2.16
N GLU A 86 -5.00 -19.29 -1.64
CA GLU A 86 -6.17 -19.79 -0.94
C GLU A 86 -6.50 -18.95 0.30
N GLY A 87 -5.48 -18.64 1.13
CA GLY A 87 -5.64 -17.79 2.31
C GLY A 87 -6.15 -16.40 1.95
N ILE A 88 -5.64 -15.81 0.87
CA ILE A 88 -6.09 -14.50 0.39
C ILE A 88 -7.53 -14.58 -0.16
N LEU A 89 -7.82 -15.57 -1.02
CA LEU A 89 -9.14 -15.75 -1.65
C LEU A 89 -10.24 -16.07 -0.63
N SER A 90 -9.90 -16.71 0.49
CA SER A 90 -10.87 -17.00 1.58
C SER A 90 -11.51 -15.72 2.14
N LEU A 91 -10.80 -14.59 2.05
CA LEU A 91 -11.30 -13.28 2.46
C LEU A 91 -12.17 -12.60 1.39
N LYS A 92 -12.39 -13.25 0.24
CA LYS A 92 -13.19 -12.75 -0.90
C LYS A 92 -12.81 -11.31 -1.29
N PRO A 93 -11.54 -11.01 -1.57
CA PRO A 93 -11.11 -9.67 -1.92
C PRO A 93 -11.65 -9.27 -3.29
N THR A 94 -11.96 -7.98 -3.45
CA THR A 94 -12.23 -7.37 -4.76
C THR A 94 -10.97 -6.71 -5.32
N LEU A 95 -10.03 -6.34 -4.44
CA LEU A 95 -8.75 -5.72 -4.77
C LEU A 95 -7.67 -6.26 -3.83
N VAL A 96 -6.53 -6.63 -4.39
CA VAL A 96 -5.31 -6.96 -3.65
C VAL A 96 -4.23 -5.95 -4.02
N ILE A 97 -3.56 -5.38 -3.03
CA ILE A 97 -2.46 -4.44 -3.25
C ILE A 97 -1.23 -4.98 -2.52
N GLY A 98 -0.11 -5.11 -3.23
CA GLY A 98 1.14 -5.59 -2.69
C GLY A 98 2.35 -5.00 -3.39
N ARG A 99 3.55 -5.25 -2.87
CA ARG A 99 4.78 -4.81 -3.52
C ARG A 99 5.07 -5.65 -4.77
N GLU A 100 5.78 -5.08 -5.74
CA GLU A 100 6.19 -5.77 -6.97
C GLU A 100 7.14 -6.97 -6.74
N ASP A 101 7.80 -7.01 -5.58
CA ASP A 101 8.71 -8.10 -5.18
C ASP A 101 8.06 -9.15 -4.27
N VAL A 102 6.73 -9.13 -4.11
CA VAL A 102 5.97 -10.11 -3.34
C VAL A 102 6.24 -11.56 -3.81
N ARG A 103 6.23 -12.51 -2.88
CA ARG A 103 6.53 -13.92 -3.16
C ARG A 103 5.50 -14.89 -2.53
N PRO A 104 5.29 -16.06 -3.13
CA PRO A 104 5.76 -16.47 -4.46
C PRO A 104 4.99 -15.71 -5.57
N LYS A 105 5.60 -15.50 -6.73
CA LYS A 105 4.98 -14.76 -7.85
C LYS A 105 3.73 -15.46 -8.40
N GLU A 106 3.69 -16.76 -8.31
CA GLU A 106 2.57 -17.61 -8.74
C GLU A 106 1.27 -17.27 -8.01
N VAL A 107 1.35 -16.75 -6.78
CA VAL A 107 0.18 -16.28 -6.03
C VAL A 107 -0.51 -15.13 -6.75
N VAL A 108 0.24 -14.18 -7.28
CA VAL A 108 -0.31 -13.05 -8.05
C VAL A 108 -1.10 -13.56 -9.26
N GLU A 109 -0.51 -14.50 -10.02
CA GLU A 109 -1.17 -15.08 -11.18
C GLU A 109 -2.44 -15.88 -10.80
N GLN A 110 -2.41 -16.58 -9.67
CA GLN A 110 -3.57 -17.33 -9.17
C GLN A 110 -4.72 -16.39 -8.79
N LEU A 111 -4.42 -15.28 -8.12
CA LEU A 111 -5.41 -14.26 -7.76
C LEU A 111 -6.02 -13.61 -9.02
N GLU A 112 -5.18 -13.26 -10.00
CA GLU A 112 -5.63 -12.67 -11.26
C GLU A 112 -6.52 -13.67 -12.05
N ARG A 113 -6.15 -14.95 -12.12
CA ARG A 113 -6.98 -16.01 -12.73
C ARG A 113 -8.31 -16.22 -12.02
N ALA A 114 -8.36 -15.97 -10.71
CA ALA A 114 -9.60 -15.99 -9.93
C ALA A 114 -10.46 -14.73 -10.12
N GLY A 115 -10.03 -13.78 -10.99
CA GLY A 115 -10.78 -12.56 -11.30
C GLY A 115 -10.61 -11.43 -10.28
N VAL A 116 -9.62 -11.54 -9.37
CA VAL A 116 -9.30 -10.49 -8.41
C VAL A 116 -8.40 -9.45 -9.08
N ALA A 117 -8.71 -8.16 -8.90
CA ALA A 117 -7.80 -7.09 -9.30
C ALA A 117 -6.55 -7.09 -8.40
N VAL A 118 -5.36 -7.24 -9.00
CA VAL A 118 -4.09 -7.22 -8.25
C VAL A 118 -3.24 -6.06 -8.76
N VAL A 119 -3.04 -5.06 -7.89
CA VAL A 119 -2.21 -3.88 -8.16
C VAL A 119 -0.89 -4.02 -7.41
N LEU A 120 0.22 -4.07 -8.13
CA LEU A 120 1.55 -4.10 -7.53
C LEU A 120 2.15 -2.70 -7.48
N VAL A 121 2.66 -2.33 -6.30
CA VAL A 121 3.26 -1.01 -6.05
C VAL A 121 4.79 -1.09 -6.07
N PRO A 122 5.48 0.03 -6.38
CA PRO A 122 6.94 0.06 -6.41
C PRO A 122 7.57 -0.36 -5.08
N ALA A 123 8.66 -1.12 -5.15
CA ALA A 123 9.47 -1.54 -4.01
C ALA A 123 10.77 -0.72 -3.87
N THR A 124 10.99 0.27 -4.73
CA THR A 124 12.22 1.08 -4.77
C THR A 124 12.43 1.82 -3.44
N PRO A 125 13.57 1.60 -2.73
CA PRO A 125 13.86 2.20 -1.44
C PRO A 125 14.41 3.63 -1.59
N SER A 126 13.57 4.56 -2.00
CA SER A 126 13.91 5.97 -2.18
C SER A 126 12.70 6.87 -1.90
N VAL A 127 12.94 8.16 -1.70
CA VAL A 127 11.87 9.17 -1.56
C VAL A 127 10.93 9.14 -2.77
N GLU A 128 11.48 9.06 -3.97
CA GLU A 128 10.66 9.01 -5.19
C GLU A 128 9.87 7.69 -5.28
N GLY A 129 10.46 6.56 -4.85
CA GLY A 129 9.76 5.29 -4.71
C GLY A 129 8.61 5.37 -3.71
N ALA A 130 8.79 6.04 -2.58
CA ALA A 130 7.73 6.26 -1.60
C ALA A 130 6.58 7.11 -2.18
N LYS A 131 6.89 8.21 -2.87
CA LYS A 131 5.88 9.04 -3.56
C LYS A 131 5.14 8.25 -4.64
N ALA A 132 5.86 7.48 -5.45
CA ALA A 132 5.24 6.64 -6.48
C ALA A 132 4.31 5.59 -5.86
N LYS A 133 4.72 4.95 -4.75
CA LYS A 133 3.89 4.00 -4.00
C LYS A 133 2.60 4.67 -3.51
N ILE A 134 2.69 5.84 -2.85
CA ILE A 134 1.52 6.59 -2.38
C ILE A 134 0.55 6.87 -3.55
N ARG A 135 1.06 7.35 -4.69
CA ARG A 135 0.25 7.66 -5.87
C ARG A 135 -0.41 6.42 -6.45
N THR A 136 0.31 5.30 -6.58
CA THR A 136 -0.24 4.06 -7.11
C THR A 136 -1.34 3.50 -6.21
N VAL A 137 -1.14 3.50 -4.88
CA VAL A 137 -2.18 3.07 -3.92
C VAL A 137 -3.39 4.00 -4.01
N ALA A 138 -3.17 5.32 -4.04
CA ALA A 138 -4.25 6.31 -4.12
C ALA A 138 -5.08 6.17 -5.41
N GLN A 139 -4.43 5.93 -6.54
CA GLN A 139 -5.10 5.62 -7.79
C GLN A 139 -5.90 4.33 -7.69
N ALA A 140 -5.32 3.28 -7.09
CA ALA A 140 -5.97 1.97 -6.93
C ALA A 140 -7.23 2.02 -6.07
N VAL A 141 -7.38 3.01 -5.20
CA VAL A 141 -8.56 3.14 -4.32
C VAL A 141 -9.40 4.40 -4.62
N GLY A 142 -9.13 5.10 -5.75
CA GLY A 142 -9.90 6.28 -6.16
C GLY A 142 -9.74 7.48 -5.22
N ARG A 143 -8.57 7.62 -4.57
CA ARG A 143 -8.24 8.68 -3.60
C ARG A 143 -7.07 9.55 -4.05
N VAL A 144 -7.04 9.92 -5.33
CA VAL A 144 -5.91 10.62 -5.96
C VAL A 144 -5.58 11.93 -5.25
N GLU A 145 -6.58 12.76 -4.94
CA GLU A 145 -6.37 14.04 -4.27
C GLU A 145 -5.77 13.88 -2.87
N GLN A 146 -6.27 12.89 -2.11
CA GLN A 146 -5.75 12.55 -0.79
C GLN A 146 -4.32 12.01 -0.90
N GLY A 147 -4.03 11.21 -1.92
CA GLY A 147 -2.68 10.74 -2.21
C GLY A 147 -1.70 11.88 -2.48
N GLU A 148 -2.08 12.85 -3.29
CA GLU A 148 -1.24 14.03 -3.52
C GLU A 148 -1.09 14.90 -2.25
N ALA A 149 -2.09 14.93 -1.38
CA ALA A 149 -1.96 15.59 -0.08
C ALA A 149 -0.92 14.89 0.81
N LEU A 150 -0.88 13.54 0.83
CA LEU A 150 0.14 12.77 1.55
C LEU A 150 1.53 13.01 0.96
N VAL A 151 1.66 13.05 -0.36
CA VAL A 151 2.94 13.36 -1.03
C VAL A 151 3.44 14.75 -0.64
N ARG A 152 2.57 15.76 -0.66
CA ARG A 152 2.94 17.12 -0.21
C ARG A 152 3.32 17.17 1.28
N ALA A 153 2.68 16.36 2.13
CA ALA A 153 3.06 16.25 3.54
C ALA A 153 4.48 15.69 3.68
N LEU A 154 4.77 14.58 3.01
CA LEU A 154 6.12 13.99 2.97
C LEU A 154 7.18 15.01 2.49
N GLU A 155 6.88 15.75 1.42
CA GLU A 155 7.80 16.77 0.90
C GLU A 155 8.07 17.89 1.89
N ARG A 156 7.06 18.35 2.64
CA ARG A 156 7.25 19.34 3.72
C ARG A 156 8.15 18.79 4.83
N ASP A 157 7.93 17.55 5.25
CA ASP A 157 8.74 16.93 6.30
C ASP A 157 10.21 16.75 5.87
N LEU A 158 10.45 16.42 4.60
CA LEU A 158 11.79 16.36 4.03
C LEU A 158 12.47 17.73 3.97
N LEU A 159 11.73 18.81 3.69
CA LEU A 159 12.26 20.17 3.75
C LEU A 159 12.63 20.57 5.18
N LEU A 160 11.78 20.23 6.16
CA LEU A 160 12.06 20.45 7.58
C LEU A 160 13.30 19.68 8.03
N LEU A 161 13.44 18.42 7.62
CA LEU A 161 14.62 17.60 7.89
C LEU A 161 15.89 18.25 7.33
N LYS A 162 15.87 18.69 6.08
CA LYS A 162 17.01 19.38 5.46
C LYS A 162 17.38 20.67 6.17
N ALA A 163 16.38 21.48 6.57
CA ALA A 163 16.61 22.70 7.34
C ALA A 163 17.22 22.40 8.71
N PHE A 164 16.72 21.38 9.41
CA PHE A 164 17.27 20.93 10.68
C PHE A 164 18.72 20.46 10.53
N GLN A 165 19.03 19.65 9.51
CA GLN A 165 20.38 19.19 9.23
C GLN A 165 21.34 20.35 8.93
N ALA A 166 20.91 21.36 8.16
CA ALA A 166 21.73 22.53 7.88
C ALA A 166 22.15 23.31 9.14
N GLN A 167 21.30 23.28 10.18
CA GLN A 167 21.57 23.97 11.44
C GLN A 167 22.32 23.11 12.47
N HIS A 168 22.18 21.78 12.41
CA HIS A 168 22.65 20.86 13.45
C HIS A 168 23.63 19.80 12.92
N ALA A 169 24.08 19.92 11.65
CA ALA A 169 25.02 18.94 11.10
C ALA A 169 26.27 18.83 11.97
N PRO A 170 26.68 17.63 12.35
CA PRO A 170 27.90 17.43 13.11
C PRO A 170 29.13 17.87 12.30
N LYS A 171 30.16 18.37 12.98
CA LYS A 171 31.42 18.67 12.34
C LYS A 171 32.08 17.35 11.91
N GLY A 172 31.88 16.93 10.68
CA GLY A 172 32.41 15.72 10.10
C GLY A 172 31.33 14.72 9.70
N ARG A 173 31.70 13.73 8.88
CA ARG A 173 30.80 12.71 8.38
C ARG A 173 30.63 11.60 9.44
N LEU A 174 29.39 11.36 9.85
CA LEU A 174 29.08 10.24 10.73
C LEU A 174 29.18 8.92 9.94
N LYS A 175 29.67 7.88 10.61
CA LYS A 175 29.64 6.50 10.11
C LYS A 175 28.51 5.77 10.82
N ALA A 176 27.59 5.21 10.08
CA ALA A 176 26.47 4.44 10.59
C ALA A 176 26.49 3.02 10.01
N LEU A 177 26.06 2.04 10.80
CA LEU A 177 25.89 0.66 10.38
C LEU A 177 24.54 0.18 10.86
N PHE A 178 23.69 -0.28 9.94
CA PHE A 178 22.43 -0.91 10.28
C PHE A 178 22.62 -2.43 10.37
N LEU A 179 22.25 -3.00 11.52
CA LEU A 179 22.26 -4.44 11.75
C LEU A 179 20.83 -4.95 12.00
N TYR A 180 20.41 -5.93 11.22
CA TYR A 180 19.16 -6.62 11.44
C TYR A 180 19.40 -7.92 12.20
N LEU A 181 19.03 -7.94 13.48
CA LEU A 181 19.18 -9.09 14.37
C LEU A 181 17.90 -9.92 14.34
N ARG A 182 17.91 -11.04 13.64
CA ARG A 182 16.71 -11.86 13.45
C ARG A 182 16.56 -12.96 14.50
N SER A 183 17.67 -13.55 14.91
CA SER A 183 17.73 -14.63 15.91
C SER A 183 19.12 -14.72 16.52
N PRO A 184 19.33 -15.40 17.65
CA PRO A 184 20.66 -15.65 18.15
C PRO A 184 21.56 -16.27 17.08
N GLY A 185 22.71 -15.63 16.82
CA GLY A 185 23.69 -16.07 15.82
C GLY A 185 23.37 -15.70 14.37
N THR A 186 22.25 -15.00 14.09
CA THR A 186 21.90 -14.55 12.73
C THR A 186 21.80 -13.04 12.68
N THR A 187 22.80 -12.41 12.09
CA THR A 187 22.89 -10.95 11.90
C THR A 187 23.06 -10.65 10.43
N TYR A 188 22.24 -9.74 9.91
CA TYR A 188 22.36 -9.23 8.55
C TYR A 188 22.84 -7.78 8.60
N GLY A 189 23.85 -7.44 7.80
CA GLY A 189 24.19 -6.07 7.47
C GLY A 189 23.40 -5.62 6.23
N CYS A 190 22.94 -4.37 6.23
CA CYS A 190 22.29 -3.80 5.06
C CYS A 190 23.33 -3.10 4.18
N GLY A 191 23.36 -3.45 2.91
CA GLY A 191 24.23 -2.87 1.89
C GLY A 191 23.54 -1.78 1.07
N GLU A 192 24.27 -1.21 0.12
CA GLU A 192 23.79 -0.22 -0.84
C GLU A 192 22.48 -0.68 -1.53
N GLY A 193 21.57 0.26 -1.79
CA GLY A 193 20.28 -0.04 -2.39
C GLY A 193 19.22 -0.59 -1.43
N SER A 194 19.54 -0.75 -0.14
CA SER A 194 18.55 -1.12 0.88
C SER A 194 17.89 0.11 1.53
N THR A 195 16.66 -0.06 2.02
CA THR A 195 15.90 1.00 2.70
C THR A 195 16.68 1.62 3.87
N PRO A 196 17.29 0.83 4.81
CA PRO A 196 18.03 1.40 5.92
C PRO A 196 19.22 2.27 5.49
N VAL A 197 19.92 1.89 4.39
CA VAL A 197 21.02 2.70 3.87
C VAL A 197 20.52 4.01 3.26
N GLY A 198 19.38 3.98 2.57
CA GLY A 198 18.72 5.18 2.08
C GLY A 198 18.30 6.12 3.21
N GLU A 199 17.75 5.59 4.30
CA GLU A 199 17.38 6.35 5.50
C GLU A 199 18.59 6.97 6.21
N MET A 200 19.68 6.21 6.35
CA MET A 200 20.94 6.75 6.90
C MET A 200 21.49 7.88 6.04
N ALA A 201 21.44 7.77 4.71
CA ALA A 201 21.84 8.84 3.80
C ALA A 201 20.94 10.09 3.95
N LEU A 202 19.62 9.92 4.12
CA LEU A 202 18.71 11.02 4.45
C LEU A 202 19.00 11.66 5.80
N ALA A 203 19.51 10.88 6.77
CA ALA A 203 19.93 11.37 8.08
C ALA A 203 21.31 12.06 8.07
N GLY A 204 22.04 12.06 6.94
CA GLY A 204 23.33 12.72 6.79
C GLY A 204 24.53 11.85 7.18
N CYS A 205 24.39 10.51 7.15
CA CYS A 205 25.45 9.55 7.42
C CYS A 205 26.21 9.14 6.16
#